data_aecf53ff5af0ccc491385812529f1881
#
_entry.id   aecf53ff5af0ccc491385812529f1881
#
_cell.length_a   1.000
_cell.length_b   1.000
_cell.length_c   1.000
_cell.angle_alpha   90.00
_cell.angle_beta   90.00
_cell.angle_gamma   90.00
#
_symmetry.space_group_name_H-M   'P 1'
#
loop_
_entity.id
_entity.type
_entity.pdbx_description
1 polymer ?
#
loop_
_entity_poly.entity_id
_entity_poly.type
_entity_poly.pdbx_seq_one_letter_code
_entity_poly.pdbx_strand_id
1 'polypeptide(L)'
;MMVIQPIVQCVQLSKRYGKKYALNHLDLSIPAGKIVGVLGPNGCGKSTLFRAITGLIAPDEGELRVLGQPPGWQTNRHIGYLPDRARWYPRHTALQAFEWGASFLPGFDLEAAKTFAAYMDVDLEMSLAGMSKGQEARVMLILCMAREVPLIILDEPFAGIDFISREAIISGMIDYLEDREVSILISTHDIQEVEGLFDYIVLMDQGKAIWSGESEELRGQYGSLHDVFRTFYKREWSR
;
A
#
# COMPACT_ATOMS: atom_id res chain seq x y z
N MET A 1 -12.33 17.77 21.23
CA MET A 1 -12.07 16.94 20.03
C MET A 1 -10.60 16.61 20.04
N MET A 2 -10.22 15.35 20.24
CA MET A 2 -8.83 14.93 20.01
C MET A 2 -8.53 15.16 18.52
N VAL A 3 -7.55 15.98 18.22
CA VAL A 3 -7.02 16.13 16.86
C VAL A 3 -6.23 14.85 16.60
N ILE A 4 -6.82 13.90 15.86
CA ILE A 4 -6.12 12.70 15.42
C ILE A 4 -5.01 13.17 14.50
N GLN A 5 -3.75 12.99 14.91
CA GLN A 5 -2.62 13.37 14.05
C GLN A 5 -2.63 12.48 12.79
N PRO A 6 -2.41 13.07 11.62
CA PRO A 6 -2.35 12.29 10.38
C PRO A 6 -1.15 11.35 10.40
N ILE A 7 -1.33 10.14 9.84
CA ILE A 7 -0.24 9.15 9.71
C ILE A 7 0.78 9.62 8.66
N VAL A 8 0.31 10.31 7.61
CA VAL A 8 1.12 10.96 6.57
C VAL A 8 0.60 12.36 6.31
N GLN A 9 1.49 13.34 6.25
CA GLN A 9 1.18 14.72 5.91
C GLN A 9 2.16 15.24 4.86
N CYS A 10 1.64 15.72 3.74
CA CYS A 10 2.38 16.38 2.68
C CYS A 10 1.92 17.84 2.60
N VAL A 11 2.88 18.78 2.52
CA VAL A 11 2.61 20.20 2.32
C VAL A 11 3.46 20.68 1.13
N GLN A 12 2.78 21.03 0.03
CA GLN A 12 3.39 21.48 -1.22
C GLN A 12 4.52 20.56 -1.72
N LEU A 13 4.34 19.24 -1.52
CA LEU A 13 5.37 18.25 -1.80
C LEU A 13 5.61 18.11 -3.29
N SER A 14 6.86 18.28 -3.73
CA SER A 14 7.23 18.15 -5.13
C SER A 14 8.40 17.20 -5.33
N LYS A 15 8.31 16.38 -6.40
CA LYS A 15 9.38 15.53 -6.88
C LYS A 15 9.45 15.53 -8.39
N ARG A 16 10.65 15.74 -8.95
CA ARG A 16 10.89 15.75 -10.39
C ARG A 16 11.82 14.61 -10.80
N TYR A 17 11.60 14.11 -12.00
CA TYR A 17 12.53 13.27 -12.73
C TYR A 17 12.82 13.96 -14.07
N GLY A 18 13.98 14.58 -14.16
CA GLY A 18 14.32 15.48 -15.27
C GLY A 18 13.37 16.68 -15.34
N LYS A 19 12.64 16.82 -16.44
CA LYS A 19 11.68 17.93 -16.65
C LYS A 19 10.24 17.59 -16.17
N LYS A 20 9.97 16.34 -15.81
CA LYS A 20 8.62 15.89 -15.46
C LYS A 20 8.43 15.87 -13.95
N TYR A 21 7.35 16.47 -13.47
CA TYR A 21 6.90 16.30 -12.10
C TYR A 21 6.27 14.92 -11.93
N ALA A 22 6.73 14.18 -10.94
CA ALA A 22 6.09 12.97 -10.46
C ALA A 22 5.18 13.26 -9.26
N LEU A 23 5.57 14.20 -8.39
CA LEU A 23 4.72 14.87 -7.41
C LEU A 23 4.80 16.37 -7.70
N ASN A 24 3.67 17.08 -7.66
CA ASN A 24 3.53 18.45 -8.13
C ASN A 24 2.76 19.29 -7.12
N HIS A 25 3.46 19.90 -6.17
CA HIS A 25 2.88 20.69 -5.08
C HIS A 25 1.72 19.95 -4.40
N LEU A 26 1.97 18.69 -4.03
CA LEU A 26 1.00 17.81 -3.42
C LEU A 26 0.73 18.25 -1.99
N ASP A 27 -0.52 18.61 -1.70
CA ASP A 27 -1.06 18.74 -0.37
C ASP A 27 -1.92 17.51 -0.08
N LEU A 28 -1.60 16.79 1.02
CA LEU A 28 -2.31 15.56 1.38
C LEU A 28 -2.17 15.32 2.89
N SER A 29 -3.28 14.94 3.51
CA SER A 29 -3.33 14.51 4.90
C SER A 29 -4.06 13.18 4.97
N ILE A 30 -3.37 12.13 5.41
CA ILE A 30 -3.92 10.77 5.54
C ILE A 30 -4.19 10.48 7.01
N PRO A 31 -5.43 10.14 7.41
CA PRO A 31 -5.76 9.81 8.80
C PRO A 31 -5.09 8.51 9.23
N ALA A 32 -4.83 8.37 10.54
CA ALA A 32 -4.35 7.14 11.15
C ALA A 32 -5.49 6.12 11.33
N GLY A 33 -5.15 4.82 11.44
CA GLY A 33 -6.09 3.73 11.74
C GLY A 33 -7.09 3.43 10.63
N LYS A 34 -6.74 3.71 9.37
CA LYS A 34 -7.61 3.50 8.19
C LYS A 34 -6.93 2.65 7.14
N ILE A 35 -7.73 1.89 6.39
CA ILE A 35 -7.31 1.29 5.12
C ILE A 35 -7.56 2.32 4.02
N VAL A 36 -6.48 2.81 3.43
CA VAL A 36 -6.49 3.94 2.50
C VAL A 36 -6.15 3.48 1.09
N GLY A 37 -7.08 3.67 0.17
CA GLY A 37 -6.84 3.48 -1.26
C GLY A 37 -6.18 4.70 -1.89
N VAL A 38 -4.96 4.57 -2.38
CA VAL A 38 -4.29 5.58 -3.21
C VAL A 38 -4.47 5.21 -4.67
N LEU A 39 -5.44 5.85 -5.31
CA LEU A 39 -5.98 5.44 -6.60
C LEU A 39 -5.61 6.44 -7.70
N GLY A 40 -5.45 5.95 -8.91
CA GLY A 40 -5.17 6.79 -10.07
C GLY A 40 -4.45 6.05 -11.20
N PRO A 41 -4.38 6.64 -12.39
CA PRO A 41 -3.78 6.02 -13.56
C PRO A 41 -2.29 5.73 -13.39
N ASN A 42 -1.75 4.87 -14.25
CA ASN A 42 -0.32 4.58 -14.25
C ASN A 42 0.50 5.85 -14.52
N GLY A 43 1.54 6.05 -13.71
CA GLY A 43 2.42 7.21 -13.81
C GLY A 43 1.87 8.53 -13.21
N CYS A 44 0.74 8.51 -12.50
CA CYS A 44 0.20 9.69 -11.80
C CYS A 44 0.97 10.09 -10.53
N GLY A 45 1.90 9.23 -10.02
CA GLY A 45 2.75 9.55 -8.88
C GLY A 45 2.63 8.66 -7.65
N LYS A 46 1.75 7.65 -7.62
CA LYS A 46 1.49 6.76 -6.45
C LYS A 46 2.77 6.15 -5.88
N SER A 47 3.52 5.40 -6.69
CA SER A 47 4.78 4.77 -6.25
C SER A 47 5.86 5.79 -5.86
N THR A 48 5.85 6.98 -6.48
CA THR A 48 6.75 8.08 -6.08
C THR A 48 6.39 8.60 -4.70
N LEU A 49 5.11 8.77 -4.40
CA LEU A 49 4.63 9.14 -3.07
C LEU A 49 5.05 8.10 -2.03
N PHE A 50 4.83 6.81 -2.29
CA PHE A 50 5.21 5.73 -1.36
C PHE A 50 6.71 5.65 -1.12
N ARG A 51 7.53 5.84 -2.16
CA ARG A 51 8.99 5.93 -2.00
C ARG A 51 9.44 7.17 -1.21
N ALA A 52 8.73 8.29 -1.34
CA ALA A 52 9.00 9.46 -0.51
C ALA A 52 8.63 9.21 0.96
N ILE A 53 7.44 8.62 1.23
CA ILE A 53 6.99 8.25 2.58
C ILE A 53 7.98 7.31 3.27
N THR A 54 8.54 6.36 2.53
CA THR A 54 9.55 5.42 3.06
C THR A 54 10.97 5.99 3.07
N GLY A 55 11.17 7.25 2.66
CA GLY A 55 12.50 7.87 2.62
C GLY A 55 13.46 7.27 1.59
N LEU A 56 12.98 6.41 0.67
CA LEU A 56 13.77 5.87 -0.44
C LEU A 56 14.14 6.94 -1.47
N ILE A 57 13.36 8.00 -1.53
CA ILE A 57 13.66 9.20 -2.32
C ILE A 57 13.40 10.44 -1.47
N ALA A 58 14.22 11.45 -1.60
CA ALA A 58 13.97 12.76 -1.02
C ALA A 58 13.08 13.59 -1.96
N PRO A 59 12.10 14.34 -1.45
CA PRO A 59 11.41 15.36 -2.22
C PRO A 59 12.37 16.48 -2.63
N ASP A 60 12.02 17.21 -3.69
CA ASP A 60 12.83 18.36 -4.15
C ASP A 60 12.33 19.64 -3.48
N GLU A 61 11.03 19.74 -3.16
CA GLU A 61 10.41 20.90 -2.52
C GLU A 61 9.27 20.45 -1.59
N GLY A 62 8.90 21.27 -0.61
CA GLY A 62 7.82 21.05 0.32
C GLY A 62 8.21 20.24 1.54
N GLU A 63 7.21 19.87 2.36
CA GLU A 63 7.43 19.11 3.57
C GLU A 63 6.67 17.78 3.53
N LEU A 64 7.28 16.73 4.08
CA LEU A 64 6.68 15.43 4.29
C LEU A 64 6.90 14.99 5.74
N ARG A 65 5.82 14.63 6.41
CA ARG A 65 5.84 14.02 7.75
C ARG A 65 5.16 12.67 7.72
N VAL A 66 5.77 11.70 8.34
CA VAL A 66 5.27 10.32 8.50
C VAL A 66 5.38 9.96 9.96
N LEU A 67 4.28 9.53 10.58
CA LEU A 67 4.24 9.31 12.04
C LEU A 67 4.69 10.58 12.81
N GLY A 68 4.37 11.76 12.30
CA GLY A 68 4.75 13.06 12.88
C GLY A 68 6.21 13.49 12.67
N GLN A 69 7.05 12.67 12.00
CA GLN A 69 8.48 12.92 11.79
C GLN A 69 8.85 12.99 10.30
N PRO A 70 9.97 13.60 9.93
CA PRO A 70 10.51 13.49 8.58
C PRO A 70 10.83 12.03 8.24
N PRO A 71 10.59 11.58 6.98
CA PRO A 71 10.92 10.22 6.55
C PRO A 71 12.40 9.91 6.69
N GLY A 72 12.73 8.71 7.13
CA GLY A 72 14.10 8.25 7.27
C GLY A 72 14.21 6.89 7.95
N TRP A 73 15.41 6.50 8.32
CA TRP A 73 15.66 5.20 8.94
C TRP A 73 14.88 5.00 10.26
N GLN A 74 14.64 6.07 11.00
CA GLN A 74 13.88 6.04 12.25
C GLN A 74 12.41 5.72 12.02
N THR A 75 11.78 6.36 11.02
CA THR A 75 10.39 6.08 10.64
C THR A 75 10.25 4.71 9.97
N ASN A 76 11.23 4.27 9.16
CA ASN A 76 11.19 3.00 8.44
C ASN A 76 11.15 1.77 9.35
N ARG A 77 11.62 1.88 10.59
CA ARG A 77 11.47 0.81 11.60
C ARG A 77 10.00 0.54 11.95
N HIS A 78 9.14 1.54 11.72
CA HIS A 78 7.70 1.52 12.00
C HIS A 78 6.84 1.45 10.74
N ILE A 79 7.44 1.08 9.60
CA ILE A 79 6.74 0.96 8.31
C ILE A 79 7.00 -0.43 7.72
N GLY A 80 5.92 -1.16 7.42
CA GLY A 80 5.95 -2.28 6.49
C GLY A 80 5.81 -1.73 5.07
N TYR A 81 6.71 -2.10 4.15
CA TYR A 81 6.62 -1.64 2.77
C TYR A 81 6.79 -2.79 1.78
N LEU A 82 5.77 -3.00 0.95
CA LEU A 82 5.79 -3.91 -0.18
C LEU A 82 5.83 -3.08 -1.48
N PRO A 83 6.96 -3.00 -2.19
CA PRO A 83 7.06 -2.32 -3.48
C PRO A 83 6.43 -3.14 -4.61
N ASP A 84 5.97 -2.48 -5.68
CA ASP A 84 5.34 -3.06 -6.89
C ASP A 84 6.08 -4.29 -7.48
N ARG A 85 7.38 -4.37 -7.34
CA ARG A 85 8.19 -5.48 -7.90
C ARG A 85 9.04 -6.16 -6.84
N ALA A 86 8.46 -6.40 -5.69
CA ALA A 86 9.13 -7.14 -4.63
C ALA A 86 9.41 -8.57 -5.08
N ARG A 87 10.61 -9.04 -4.77
CA ARG A 87 11.03 -10.43 -4.97
C ARG A 87 11.86 -10.88 -3.81
N TRP A 88 11.80 -12.17 -3.52
CA TRP A 88 12.61 -12.81 -2.51
C TRP A 88 13.68 -13.73 -3.14
N TYR A 89 14.54 -14.28 -2.31
CA TYR A 89 15.56 -15.22 -2.75
C TYR A 89 14.91 -16.51 -3.26
N PRO A 90 15.08 -16.88 -4.55
CA PRO A 90 14.33 -18.00 -5.16
C PRO A 90 14.58 -19.35 -4.50
N ARG A 91 15.75 -19.54 -3.88
CA ARG A 91 16.15 -20.81 -3.24
C ARG A 91 15.61 -20.96 -1.82
N HIS A 92 15.08 -19.92 -1.21
CA HIS A 92 14.45 -20.01 0.10
C HIS A 92 13.08 -20.67 -0.02
N THR A 93 12.68 -21.41 1.00
CA THR A 93 11.29 -21.77 1.21
C THR A 93 10.53 -20.58 1.82
N ALA A 94 9.21 -20.63 1.83
CA ALA A 94 8.41 -19.61 2.51
C ALA A 94 8.79 -19.52 4.00
N LEU A 95 8.98 -20.68 4.67
CA LEU A 95 9.39 -20.69 6.08
C LEU A 95 10.75 -20.00 6.27
N GLN A 96 11.74 -20.30 5.44
CA GLN A 96 13.05 -19.64 5.52
C GLN A 96 12.97 -18.13 5.29
N ALA A 97 12.06 -17.67 4.40
CA ALA A 97 11.82 -16.25 4.21
C ALA A 97 11.23 -15.59 5.48
N PHE A 98 10.31 -16.27 6.17
CA PHE A 98 9.72 -15.76 7.42
C PHE A 98 10.71 -15.78 8.59
N GLU A 99 11.54 -16.82 8.72
CA GLU A 99 12.63 -16.90 9.69
C GLU A 99 13.65 -15.77 9.49
N TRP A 100 13.95 -15.48 8.22
CA TRP A 100 14.77 -14.32 7.88
C TRP A 100 14.09 -13.00 8.28
N GLY A 101 12.78 -12.89 8.01
CA GLY A 101 11.96 -11.77 8.46
C GLY A 101 12.04 -11.55 9.97
N ALA A 102 11.88 -12.63 10.75
CA ALA A 102 11.99 -12.60 12.21
C ALA A 102 13.37 -12.16 12.71
N SER A 103 14.43 -12.47 11.94
CA SER A 103 15.80 -12.14 12.31
C SER A 103 16.17 -10.69 11.99
N PHE A 104 15.60 -10.08 10.94
CA PHE A 104 16.09 -8.82 10.39
C PHE A 104 15.04 -7.71 10.27
N LEU A 105 13.75 -8.04 10.26
CA LEU A 105 12.69 -7.03 10.14
C LEU A 105 12.17 -6.64 11.54
N PRO A 106 12.28 -5.36 11.94
CA PRO A 106 11.75 -4.91 13.23
C PRO A 106 10.25 -5.19 13.36
N GLY A 107 9.85 -5.76 14.49
CA GLY A 107 8.44 -6.07 14.78
C GLY A 107 7.86 -7.24 13.98
N PHE A 108 8.68 -8.06 13.34
CA PHE A 108 8.17 -9.24 12.62
C PHE A 108 7.79 -10.36 13.59
N ASP A 109 6.56 -10.85 13.47
CA ASP A 109 6.02 -11.96 14.24
C ASP A 109 5.98 -13.23 13.36
N LEU A 110 6.82 -14.20 13.69
CA LEU A 110 6.94 -15.46 12.94
C LEU A 110 5.67 -16.33 13.06
N GLU A 111 5.03 -16.35 14.23
CA GLU A 111 3.81 -17.16 14.42
C GLU A 111 2.61 -16.52 13.71
N ALA A 112 2.52 -15.21 13.72
CA ALA A 112 1.56 -14.48 12.90
C ALA A 112 1.79 -14.75 11.40
N ALA A 113 3.04 -14.77 10.94
CA ALA A 113 3.38 -15.08 9.54
C ALA A 113 2.94 -16.50 9.15
N LYS A 114 3.16 -17.50 10.02
CA LYS A 114 2.71 -18.88 9.79
C LYS A 114 1.20 -19.00 9.77
N THR A 115 0.51 -18.33 10.70
CA THR A 115 -0.95 -18.29 10.76
C THR A 115 -1.50 -17.66 9.47
N PHE A 116 -0.93 -16.54 9.05
CA PHE A 116 -1.34 -15.87 7.83
C PHE A 116 -1.04 -16.70 6.57
N ALA A 117 0.07 -17.45 6.56
CA ALA A 117 0.39 -18.40 5.49
C ALA A 117 -0.69 -19.50 5.38
N ALA A 118 -1.19 -20.01 6.51
CA ALA A 118 -2.28 -20.97 6.51
C ALA A 118 -3.58 -20.40 5.94
N TYR A 119 -3.96 -19.17 6.29
CA TYR A 119 -5.12 -18.48 5.70
C TYR A 119 -4.99 -18.27 4.20
N MET A 120 -3.77 -18.00 3.73
CA MET A 120 -3.49 -17.75 2.31
C MET A 120 -3.11 -19.00 1.51
N ASP A 121 -3.24 -20.19 2.08
CA ASP A 121 -2.87 -21.45 1.44
C ASP A 121 -1.44 -21.42 0.86
N VAL A 122 -0.48 -20.99 1.69
CA VAL A 122 0.94 -20.97 1.36
C VAL A 122 1.63 -22.18 1.98
N ASP A 123 2.19 -23.05 1.14
CA ASP A 123 3.04 -24.17 1.57
C ASP A 123 4.40 -23.62 2.08
N LEU A 124 4.64 -23.78 3.38
CA LEU A 124 5.82 -23.27 4.05
C LEU A 124 7.14 -23.91 3.56
N GLU A 125 7.08 -25.16 3.11
CA GLU A 125 8.23 -25.92 2.64
C GLU A 125 8.50 -25.74 1.13
N MET A 126 7.57 -25.13 0.41
CA MET A 126 7.74 -24.89 -1.02
C MET A 126 8.79 -23.80 -1.28
N SER A 127 9.74 -24.10 -2.17
CA SER A 127 10.74 -23.11 -2.63
C SER A 127 10.06 -22.01 -3.47
N LEU A 128 10.46 -20.76 -3.27
CA LEU A 128 9.91 -19.62 -4.03
C LEU A 128 10.15 -19.76 -5.55
N ALA A 129 11.24 -20.42 -5.96
CA ALA A 129 11.49 -20.71 -7.37
C ALA A 129 10.42 -21.61 -8.01
N GLY A 130 9.72 -22.43 -7.22
CA GLY A 130 8.65 -23.32 -7.68
C GLY A 130 7.26 -22.71 -7.61
N MET A 131 7.12 -21.53 -7.01
CA MET A 131 5.84 -20.85 -6.81
C MET A 131 5.32 -20.18 -8.08
N SER A 132 4.01 -20.16 -8.22
CA SER A 132 3.34 -19.25 -9.17
C SER A 132 3.53 -17.81 -8.73
N LYS A 133 3.30 -16.85 -9.63
CA LYS A 133 3.34 -15.41 -9.28
C LYS A 133 2.39 -15.05 -8.14
N GLY A 134 1.20 -15.66 -8.11
CA GLY A 134 0.22 -15.45 -7.05
C GLY A 134 0.70 -15.99 -5.70
N GLN A 135 1.34 -17.16 -5.67
CA GLN A 135 1.93 -17.73 -4.46
C GLN A 135 3.10 -16.89 -3.95
N GLU A 136 4.02 -16.46 -4.84
CA GLU A 136 5.13 -15.57 -4.48
C GLU A 136 4.60 -14.23 -3.91
N ALA A 137 3.57 -13.65 -4.52
CA ALA A 137 2.95 -12.42 -4.04
C ALA A 137 2.35 -12.57 -2.63
N ARG A 138 1.71 -13.72 -2.33
CA ARG A 138 1.22 -14.02 -0.98
C ARG A 138 2.36 -14.06 0.04
N VAL A 139 3.46 -14.73 -0.26
CA VAL A 139 4.65 -14.76 0.63
C VAL A 139 5.19 -13.34 0.87
N MET A 140 5.30 -12.52 -0.18
CA MET A 140 5.79 -11.14 -0.05
C MET A 140 4.84 -10.26 0.78
N LEU A 141 3.53 -10.45 0.62
CA LEU A 141 2.52 -9.75 1.40
C LEU A 141 2.60 -10.15 2.88
N ILE A 142 2.72 -11.45 3.18
CA ILE A 142 2.88 -11.96 4.56
C ILE A 142 4.14 -11.36 5.20
N LEU A 143 5.27 -11.32 4.50
CA LEU A 143 6.51 -10.69 4.99
C LEU A 143 6.34 -9.21 5.34
N CYS A 144 5.46 -8.51 4.64
CA CYS A 144 5.15 -7.11 4.92
C CYS A 144 4.16 -6.97 6.10
N MET A 145 3.08 -7.77 6.09
CA MET A 145 1.96 -7.62 7.03
C MET A 145 2.18 -8.28 8.39
N ALA A 146 3.01 -9.32 8.47
CA ALA A 146 3.34 -9.97 9.74
C ALA A 146 4.29 -9.13 10.63
N ARG A 147 4.35 -7.83 10.40
CA ARG A 147 5.08 -6.88 11.24
C ARG A 147 4.12 -6.09 12.13
N GLU A 148 4.44 -6.00 13.40
CA GLU A 148 3.76 -5.12 14.36
C GLU A 148 4.24 -3.68 14.20
N VAL A 149 3.67 -2.98 13.23
CA VAL A 149 4.02 -1.61 12.86
C VAL A 149 2.76 -0.76 12.66
N PRO A 150 2.78 0.55 12.99
CA PRO A 150 1.61 1.41 12.85
C PRO A 150 1.25 1.77 11.39
N LEU A 151 2.15 1.54 10.44
CA LEU A 151 1.93 1.86 9.03
C LEU A 151 2.41 0.73 8.11
N ILE A 152 1.52 0.26 7.25
CA ILE A 152 1.81 -0.68 6.17
C ILE A 152 1.53 0.00 4.83
N ILE A 153 2.43 -0.15 3.87
CA ILE A 153 2.32 0.42 2.53
C ILE A 153 2.47 -0.69 1.51
N LEU A 154 1.47 -0.85 0.65
CA LEU A 154 1.40 -1.87 -0.38
C LEU A 154 1.28 -1.20 -1.76
N ASP A 155 2.33 -1.30 -2.56
CA ASP A 155 2.38 -0.69 -3.90
C ASP A 155 1.99 -1.73 -4.96
N GLU A 156 0.77 -1.60 -5.48
CA GLU A 156 0.15 -2.50 -6.46
C GLU A 156 0.17 -3.99 -6.03
N PRO A 157 -0.23 -4.34 -4.78
CA PRO A 157 -0.06 -5.69 -4.23
C PRO A 157 -0.79 -6.79 -4.98
N PHE A 158 -1.80 -6.43 -5.78
CA PHE A 158 -2.65 -7.37 -6.51
C PHE A 158 -2.29 -7.45 -8.02
N ALA A 159 -1.26 -6.73 -8.47
CA ALA A 159 -0.90 -6.69 -9.88
C ALA A 159 -0.48 -8.04 -10.44
N GLY A 160 -1.19 -8.51 -11.47
CA GLY A 160 -0.90 -9.78 -12.14
C GLY A 160 -1.28 -11.04 -11.35
N ILE A 161 -2.10 -10.89 -10.32
CA ILE A 161 -2.71 -11.98 -9.56
C ILE A 161 -4.10 -12.28 -10.16
N ASP A 162 -4.43 -13.56 -10.32
CA ASP A 162 -5.75 -13.98 -10.78
C ASP A 162 -6.84 -13.64 -9.74
N PHE A 163 -8.08 -13.56 -10.21
CA PHE A 163 -9.24 -13.17 -9.39
C PHE A 163 -9.40 -14.00 -8.12
N ILE A 164 -9.32 -15.34 -8.22
CA ILE A 164 -9.52 -16.26 -7.09
C ILE A 164 -8.43 -16.06 -6.03
N SER A 165 -7.18 -15.97 -6.46
CA SER A 165 -6.04 -15.71 -5.58
C SER A 165 -6.15 -14.35 -4.89
N ARG A 166 -6.64 -13.33 -5.59
CA ARG A 166 -6.84 -11.98 -5.05
C ARG A 166 -7.94 -11.96 -3.97
N GLU A 167 -9.09 -12.57 -4.24
CA GLU A 167 -10.18 -12.70 -3.25
C GLU A 167 -9.68 -13.36 -1.96
N ALA A 168 -8.91 -14.44 -2.08
CA ALA A 168 -8.33 -15.12 -0.92
C ALA A 168 -7.34 -14.22 -0.15
N ILE A 169 -6.54 -13.40 -0.86
CA ILE A 169 -5.62 -12.44 -0.24
C ILE A 169 -6.41 -11.36 0.51
N ILE A 170 -7.44 -10.78 -0.10
CA ILE A 170 -8.26 -9.72 0.50
C ILE A 170 -8.98 -10.26 1.75
N SER A 171 -9.60 -11.43 1.66
CA SER A 171 -10.25 -12.07 2.81
C SER A 171 -9.25 -12.29 3.96
N GLY A 172 -8.10 -12.90 3.66
CA GLY A 172 -7.06 -13.12 4.67
C GLY A 172 -6.50 -11.81 5.27
N MET A 173 -6.44 -10.73 4.48
CA MET A 173 -6.06 -9.41 5.00
C MET A 173 -7.12 -8.86 5.97
N ILE A 174 -8.39 -8.95 5.64
CA ILE A 174 -9.50 -8.46 6.48
C ILE A 174 -9.49 -9.22 7.81
N ASP A 175 -9.47 -10.56 7.77
CA ASP A 175 -9.46 -11.41 8.96
C ASP A 175 -8.23 -11.11 9.87
N TYR A 176 -7.07 -10.84 9.26
CA TYR A 176 -5.85 -10.54 9.99
C TYR A 176 -5.86 -9.14 10.64
N LEU A 177 -6.63 -8.21 10.09
CA LEU A 177 -6.68 -6.81 10.52
C LEU A 177 -7.78 -6.52 11.55
N GLU A 178 -8.74 -7.43 11.71
CA GLU A 178 -9.95 -7.22 12.53
C GLU A 178 -9.66 -6.74 13.96
N ASP A 179 -8.54 -7.20 14.54
CA ASP A 179 -8.13 -6.85 15.90
C ASP A 179 -6.90 -5.92 15.97
N ARG A 180 -6.50 -5.26 14.87
CA ARG A 180 -5.27 -4.47 14.80
C ARG A 180 -5.51 -3.00 14.51
N GLU A 181 -4.97 -2.13 15.34
CA GLU A 181 -4.91 -0.68 15.09
C GLU A 181 -3.71 -0.36 14.18
N VAL A 182 -3.85 -0.57 12.87
CA VAL A 182 -2.82 -0.29 11.88
C VAL A 182 -3.38 0.58 10.75
N SER A 183 -2.55 1.46 10.20
CA SER A 183 -2.89 2.21 9.00
C SER A 183 -2.31 1.49 7.78
N ILE A 184 -3.11 1.29 6.73
CA ILE A 184 -2.67 0.62 5.53
C ILE A 184 -2.90 1.52 4.33
N LEU A 185 -1.85 1.78 3.55
CA LEU A 185 -1.94 2.47 2.29
C LEU A 185 -1.76 1.47 1.15
N ILE A 186 -2.73 1.39 0.27
CA ILE A 186 -2.71 0.48 -0.88
C ILE A 186 -2.82 1.29 -2.15
N SER A 187 -1.83 1.20 -3.05
CA SER A 187 -1.99 1.71 -4.39
C SER A 187 -2.59 0.65 -5.31
N THR A 188 -3.51 1.06 -6.14
CA THR A 188 -4.00 0.23 -7.25
C THR A 188 -4.52 1.08 -8.39
N HIS A 189 -4.47 0.53 -9.59
CA HIS A 189 -5.16 1.04 -10.78
C HIS A 189 -6.38 0.18 -11.13
N ASP A 190 -6.53 -0.99 -10.50
CA ASP A 190 -7.67 -1.90 -10.67
C ASP A 190 -8.60 -1.78 -9.46
N ILE A 191 -9.69 -1.02 -9.63
CA ILE A 191 -10.50 -0.51 -8.54
C ILE A 191 -11.69 -1.38 -8.24
N GLN A 192 -12.23 -2.04 -9.27
CA GLN A 192 -13.50 -2.76 -9.17
C GLN A 192 -13.46 -3.89 -8.14
N GLU A 193 -12.29 -4.47 -7.94
CA GLU A 193 -12.12 -5.68 -7.16
C GLU A 193 -11.73 -5.41 -5.69
N VAL A 194 -11.40 -4.13 -5.37
CA VAL A 194 -10.96 -3.74 -4.00
C VAL A 194 -11.82 -2.62 -3.39
N GLU A 195 -12.92 -2.28 -4.03
CA GLU A 195 -13.78 -1.16 -3.62
C GLU A 195 -14.28 -1.28 -2.18
N GLY A 196 -14.57 -2.51 -1.72
CA GLY A 196 -15.07 -2.78 -0.37
C GLY A 196 -14.03 -2.70 0.74
N LEU A 197 -12.74 -2.63 0.38
CA LEU A 197 -11.62 -2.69 1.34
C LEU A 197 -11.30 -1.31 1.96
N PHE A 198 -11.63 -0.21 1.29
CA PHE A 198 -11.14 1.11 1.67
C PHE A 198 -12.10 1.87 2.58
N ASP A 199 -11.59 2.35 3.72
CA ASP A 199 -12.24 3.33 4.58
C ASP A 199 -12.08 4.75 4.02
N TYR A 200 -10.88 5.05 3.50
CA TYR A 200 -10.49 6.36 3.01
C TYR A 200 -9.87 6.26 1.62
N ILE A 201 -10.12 7.23 0.77
CA ILE A 201 -9.66 7.23 -0.62
C ILE A 201 -8.88 8.52 -0.92
N VAL A 202 -7.79 8.36 -1.64
CA VAL A 202 -7.01 9.45 -2.25
C VAL A 202 -6.99 9.23 -3.75
N LEU A 203 -7.58 10.14 -4.52
CA LEU A 203 -7.50 10.14 -5.98
C LEU A 203 -6.32 10.99 -6.42
N MET A 204 -5.39 10.39 -7.18
CA MET A 204 -4.20 11.07 -7.68
C MET A 204 -4.24 11.23 -9.20
N ASP A 205 -3.91 12.44 -9.68
CA ASP A 205 -3.65 12.73 -11.09
C ASP A 205 -2.49 13.72 -11.22
N GLN A 206 -1.59 13.48 -12.19
CA GLN A 206 -0.45 14.35 -12.54
C GLN A 206 0.36 14.83 -11.32
N GLY A 207 0.59 13.95 -10.34
CA GLY A 207 1.35 14.24 -9.14
C GLY A 207 0.60 15.03 -8.06
N LYS A 208 -0.70 15.20 -8.17
CA LYS A 208 -1.56 15.90 -7.21
C LYS A 208 -2.62 14.96 -6.62
N ALA A 209 -3.07 15.23 -5.41
CA ALA A 209 -4.32 14.68 -4.90
C ALA A 209 -5.47 15.56 -5.42
N ILE A 210 -6.31 14.98 -6.27
CA ILE A 210 -7.46 15.71 -6.85
C ILE A 210 -8.73 15.55 -6.01
N TRP A 211 -8.73 14.54 -5.14
CA TRP A 211 -9.75 14.32 -4.12
C TRP A 211 -9.19 13.47 -2.98
N SER A 212 -9.63 13.68 -1.76
CA SER A 212 -9.37 12.79 -0.63
C SER A 212 -10.46 12.89 0.42
N GLY A 213 -10.91 11.75 0.97
CA GLY A 213 -11.99 11.70 1.96
C GLY A 213 -12.42 10.28 2.30
N GLU A 214 -13.47 10.15 3.11
CA GLU A 214 -14.07 8.85 3.46
C GLU A 214 -14.69 8.19 2.22
N SER A 215 -14.54 6.87 2.10
CA SER A 215 -15.04 6.14 0.92
C SER A 215 -16.56 6.22 0.77
N GLU A 216 -17.29 6.26 1.87
CA GLU A 216 -18.75 6.39 1.89
C GLU A 216 -19.21 7.76 1.35
N GLU A 217 -18.46 8.83 1.67
CA GLU A 217 -18.76 10.17 1.12
C GLU A 217 -18.62 10.18 -0.39
N LEU A 218 -17.53 9.58 -0.90
CA LEU A 218 -17.29 9.49 -2.35
C LEU A 218 -18.39 8.70 -3.06
N ARG A 219 -18.79 7.55 -2.49
CA ARG A 219 -19.89 6.72 -3.02
C ARG A 219 -21.23 7.44 -2.98
N GLY A 220 -21.48 8.18 -1.91
CA GLY A 220 -22.72 8.96 -1.78
C GLY A 220 -22.84 10.06 -2.84
N GLN A 221 -21.74 10.66 -3.26
CA GLN A 221 -21.72 11.75 -4.24
C GLN A 221 -21.66 11.27 -5.70
N TYR A 222 -20.94 10.18 -5.99
CA TYR A 222 -20.59 9.79 -7.36
C TYR A 222 -21.02 8.38 -7.74
N GLY A 223 -21.54 7.59 -6.80
CA GLY A 223 -21.90 6.18 -7.01
C GLY A 223 -20.73 5.24 -6.79
N SER A 224 -20.57 4.22 -7.63
CA SER A 224 -19.47 3.26 -7.53
C SER A 224 -18.10 3.91 -7.79
N LEU A 225 -17.02 3.31 -7.29
CA LEU A 225 -15.66 3.78 -7.63
C LEU A 225 -15.40 3.79 -9.14
N HIS A 226 -16.05 2.90 -9.89
CA HIS A 226 -16.01 2.93 -11.34
C HIS A 226 -16.59 4.23 -11.92
N ASP A 227 -17.71 4.71 -11.40
CA ASP A 227 -18.33 5.98 -11.82
C ASP A 227 -17.48 7.19 -11.42
N VAL A 228 -16.84 7.11 -10.24
CA VAL A 228 -15.83 8.07 -9.78
C VAL A 228 -14.70 8.18 -10.80
N PHE A 229 -14.13 7.05 -11.19
CA PHE A 229 -13.02 7.03 -12.17
C PHE A 229 -13.45 7.59 -13.53
N ARG A 230 -14.61 7.22 -14.02
CA ARG A 230 -15.17 7.82 -15.25
C ARG A 230 -15.33 9.34 -15.12
N THR A 231 -15.68 9.83 -13.94
CA THR A 231 -15.90 11.25 -13.70
C THR A 231 -14.60 12.04 -13.66
N PHE A 232 -13.61 11.54 -12.89
CA PHE A 232 -12.35 12.25 -12.65
C PHE A 232 -11.31 12.05 -13.75
N TYR A 233 -11.33 10.88 -14.44
CA TYR A 233 -10.31 10.50 -15.43
C TYR A 233 -10.87 10.33 -16.86
N LYS A 234 -11.94 11.06 -17.22
CA LYS A 234 -12.62 11.00 -18.53
C LYS A 234 -11.71 11.05 -19.76
N ARG A 235 -10.52 11.61 -19.64
CA ARG A 235 -9.58 11.79 -20.78
C ARG A 235 -8.84 10.52 -21.21
N GLU A 236 -8.77 9.49 -20.38
CA GLU A 236 -8.04 8.26 -20.69
C GLU A 236 -8.91 7.16 -21.32
N TRP A 237 -10.22 7.24 -21.18
CA TRP A 237 -11.17 6.24 -21.71
C TRP A 237 -11.66 6.53 -23.14
N SER A 238 -11.13 7.58 -23.76
CA SER A 238 -11.50 8.02 -25.12
C SER A 238 -10.43 7.65 -26.18
N ARG A 239 -9.51 6.73 -25.87
CA ARG A 239 -8.48 6.27 -26.80
C ARG A 239 -8.52 4.77 -26.99
#